data_d1632e89ddb0d2080e43de7cf9a713d5
#
_entry.id   d1632e89ddb0d2080e43de7cf9a713d5
#
_cell.length_a   1.000
_cell.length_b   1.000
_cell.length_c   1.000
_cell.angle_alpha   90.00
_cell.angle_beta   90.00
_cell.angle_gamma   90.00
#
_symmetry.space_group_name_H-M   'P 1'
#
loop_
_entity.id
_entity.type
_entity.pdbx_description
1 polymer ?
#
loop_
_entity_poly.entity_id
_entity_poly.type
_entity_poly.pdbx_seq_one_letter_code
_entity_poly.pdbx_strand_id
1 'polypeptide(L)'
;MSNSKEKRILQFLIKHKERFVTSKELAEHISCSDRTVRNTLKLIDQTMNIQGVKLISKQGRGFQLFFENQEAYQEFRLTYELGEVYSTTSISKGDDRLAFILNKLLFEQVPVLFDDLADELYVSRSTLSHDFKKIRRMLSEYDLSIESRANKGVYVSGEERDKRCFIMDYFLSNQFLKTLHCHVQSNFFDQTISLEEIARIVLEECQDAKLKLSDFVLQNLVVHIALAIVRIKSGFEIKNLSCQMSNNDTERKVAKKILARISEVSNQEFPVQEIDYITLHLLAKSQLSQETQTKISKEEMKRSLVQTFQALGLDDIYHFSSDFQLLEGLITHLMTLQIRLDSRITLNNPLVDEVKKNYSDIFFMTKEILENMETFSQVSISDDEIAYVSLHFLAAIERR
;
A
#
# COMPACT_ATOMS: atom_id res chain seq x y z
N MET A 1 18.22 15.37 21.14
CA MET A 1 17.60 14.11 21.59
C MET A 1 16.53 14.44 22.61
N SER A 2 15.26 14.40 22.23
CA SER A 2 14.14 14.64 23.14
C SER A 2 14.04 13.48 24.16
N ASN A 3 13.93 13.83 25.45
CA ASN A 3 13.82 12.86 26.53
C ASN A 3 12.47 12.13 26.38
N SER A 4 12.42 10.82 26.57
CA SER A 4 11.19 9.99 26.48
C SER A 4 9.99 10.57 27.23
N LYS A 5 10.22 11.25 28.36
CA LYS A 5 9.18 11.93 29.16
C LYS A 5 8.66 13.20 28.49
N GLU A 6 9.53 13.96 27.87
CA GLU A 6 9.19 15.16 27.11
C GLU A 6 8.26 14.83 25.94
N LYS A 7 8.61 13.81 25.16
CA LYS A 7 7.80 13.31 24.04
C LYS A 7 6.40 12.89 24.49
N ARG A 8 6.29 12.16 25.61
CA ARG A 8 4.99 11.74 26.17
C ARG A 8 4.14 12.92 26.66
N ILE A 9 4.75 13.94 27.26
CA ILE A 9 4.05 15.20 27.66
C ILE A 9 3.50 15.90 26.44
N LEU A 10 4.32 16.10 25.40
CA LEU A 10 3.92 16.77 24.17
C LEU A 10 2.83 16.03 23.43
N GLN A 11 2.91 14.70 23.33
CA GLN A 11 1.85 13.85 22.76
C GLN A 11 0.53 14.02 23.49
N PHE A 12 0.54 14.05 24.83
CA PHE A 12 -0.68 14.25 25.60
C PHE A 12 -1.27 15.64 25.41
N LEU A 13 -0.45 16.70 25.39
CA LEU A 13 -0.89 18.07 25.14
C LEU A 13 -1.47 18.25 23.73
N ILE A 14 -0.88 17.64 22.72
CA ILE A 14 -1.41 17.62 21.35
C ILE A 14 -2.76 16.93 21.30
N LYS A 15 -2.89 15.78 21.96
CA LYS A 15 -4.14 15.01 22.05
C LYS A 15 -5.28 15.84 22.66
N HIS A 16 -4.95 16.76 23.56
CA HIS A 16 -5.91 17.62 24.26
C HIS A 16 -5.77 19.11 23.88
N LYS A 17 -5.35 19.41 22.63
CA LYS A 17 -5.10 20.78 22.17
C LYS A 17 -6.27 21.74 22.30
N GLU A 18 -7.50 21.24 22.36
CA GLU A 18 -8.73 22.04 22.49
C GLU A 18 -9.01 22.49 23.92
N ARG A 19 -8.29 21.99 24.93
CA ARG A 19 -8.50 22.33 26.33
C ARG A 19 -7.20 22.52 27.11
N PHE A 20 -7.29 23.19 28.26
CA PHE A 20 -6.21 23.23 29.23
C PHE A 20 -6.10 21.89 29.97
N VAL A 21 -4.88 21.39 30.14
CA VAL A 21 -4.53 20.16 30.86
C VAL A 21 -3.74 20.53 32.12
N THR A 22 -4.13 20.00 33.26
CA THR A 22 -3.43 20.26 34.52
C THR A 22 -2.13 19.45 34.63
N SER A 23 -1.15 19.97 35.36
CA SER A 23 0.08 19.23 35.62
C SER A 23 -0.15 17.92 36.39
N LYS A 24 -1.24 17.82 37.14
CA LYS A 24 -1.64 16.57 37.82
C LYS A 24 -2.12 15.51 36.83
N GLU A 25 -3.00 15.88 35.88
CA GLU A 25 -3.44 14.96 34.81
C GLU A 25 -2.26 14.42 34.00
N LEU A 26 -1.31 15.32 33.65
CA LEU A 26 -0.08 14.92 32.98
C LEU A 26 0.77 13.97 33.83
N ALA A 27 0.89 14.25 35.14
CA ALA A 27 1.67 13.44 36.07
C ALA A 27 1.10 12.02 36.22
N GLU A 28 -0.22 11.90 36.31
CA GLU A 28 -0.93 10.62 36.36
C GLU A 28 -0.74 9.81 35.08
N HIS A 29 -0.92 10.47 33.91
CA HIS A 29 -0.77 9.81 32.62
C HIS A 29 0.65 9.28 32.35
N ILE A 30 1.68 10.03 32.80
CA ILE A 30 3.08 9.69 32.52
C ILE A 30 3.70 8.85 33.64
N SER A 31 2.98 8.66 34.74
CA SER A 31 3.45 7.98 35.96
C SER A 31 4.69 8.66 36.56
N CYS A 32 4.63 9.99 36.75
CA CYS A 32 5.70 10.76 37.38
C CYS A 32 5.15 11.83 38.35
N SER A 33 6.03 12.55 39.06
CA SER A 33 5.59 13.58 39.99
C SER A 33 5.14 14.86 39.26
N ASP A 34 4.17 15.59 39.83
CA ASP A 34 3.71 16.91 39.38
C ASP A 34 4.89 17.90 39.21
N ARG A 35 5.85 17.84 40.14
CA ARG A 35 7.08 18.66 40.09
C ARG A 35 7.92 18.33 38.84
N THR A 36 8.03 17.07 38.49
CA THR A 36 8.77 16.62 37.29
C THR A 36 8.08 17.16 36.04
N VAL A 37 6.76 17.05 35.93
CA VAL A 37 5.99 17.57 34.81
C VAL A 37 6.18 19.06 34.65
N ARG A 38 6.07 19.85 35.72
CA ARG A 38 6.25 21.31 35.68
C ARG A 38 7.65 21.71 35.22
N ASN A 39 8.67 21.01 35.72
CA ASN A 39 10.05 21.27 35.31
C ASN A 39 10.25 20.94 33.83
N THR A 40 9.71 19.84 33.33
CA THR A 40 9.78 19.46 31.92
C THR A 40 9.01 20.45 31.04
N LEU A 41 7.81 20.88 31.42
CA LEU A 41 7.04 21.88 30.70
C LEU A 41 7.77 23.25 30.63
N LYS A 42 8.43 23.66 31.71
CA LYS A 42 9.25 24.87 31.73
C LYS A 42 10.45 24.75 30.77
N LEU A 43 11.08 23.58 30.72
CA LEU A 43 12.17 23.32 29.77
C LEU A 43 11.68 23.35 28.32
N ILE A 44 10.55 22.69 28.04
CA ILE A 44 9.90 22.72 26.72
C ILE A 44 9.62 24.16 26.28
N ASP A 45 9.01 24.97 27.14
CA ASP A 45 8.70 26.38 26.86
C ASP A 45 9.93 27.22 26.56
N GLN A 46 11.06 26.92 27.25
CA GLN A 46 12.33 27.63 27.04
C GLN A 46 13.08 27.16 25.78
N THR A 47 12.93 25.93 25.38
CA THR A 47 13.66 25.33 24.25
C THR A 47 12.86 25.34 22.95
N MET A 48 11.55 25.51 23.04
CA MET A 48 10.65 25.52 21.88
C MET A 48 10.85 26.83 21.09
N ASN A 49 11.45 26.70 19.91
CA ASN A 49 11.72 27.82 19.00
C ASN A 49 11.12 27.53 17.62
N ILE A 50 9.79 27.34 17.58
CA ILE A 50 9.05 27.10 16.35
C ILE A 50 8.07 28.23 16.15
N GLN A 51 8.15 28.90 15.00
CA GLN A 51 7.28 30.03 14.67
C GLN A 51 5.80 29.59 14.61
N GLY A 52 4.93 30.32 15.27
CA GLY A 52 3.49 30.03 15.32
C GLY A 52 3.08 28.94 16.33
N VAL A 53 4.01 28.44 17.19
CA VAL A 53 3.71 27.51 18.28
C VAL A 53 3.97 28.15 19.64
N LYS A 54 3.04 28.02 20.58
CA LYS A 54 3.17 28.53 21.93
C LYS A 54 2.62 27.58 22.98
N LEU A 55 3.35 27.38 24.07
CA LEU A 55 2.83 26.71 25.26
C LEU A 55 2.15 27.76 26.18
N ILE A 56 0.83 27.71 26.21
CA ILE A 56 0.05 28.64 27.03
C ILE A 56 -0.13 28.05 28.43
N SER A 57 0.27 28.79 29.46
CA SER A 57 0.04 28.46 30.87
C SER A 57 -0.99 29.40 31.48
N LYS A 58 -2.06 28.87 32.05
CA LYS A 58 -3.06 29.64 32.81
C LYS A 58 -3.17 29.15 34.24
N GLN A 59 -3.00 30.10 35.19
CA GLN A 59 -3.12 29.79 36.61
C GLN A 59 -4.50 29.20 36.94
N GLY A 60 -4.50 28.05 37.64
CA GLY A 60 -5.73 27.32 37.99
C GLY A 60 -6.35 26.47 36.86
N ARG A 61 -5.91 26.63 35.61
CA ARG A 61 -6.43 25.85 34.46
C ARG A 61 -5.42 24.84 33.89
N GLY A 62 -4.12 25.13 33.94
CA GLY A 62 -3.07 24.26 33.47
C GLY A 62 -2.39 24.77 32.18
N PHE A 63 -2.01 23.84 31.30
CA PHE A 63 -1.18 24.07 30.13
C PHE A 63 -1.94 23.68 28.86
N GLN A 64 -1.69 24.39 27.76
CA GLN A 64 -2.27 24.11 26.45
C GLN A 64 -1.27 24.48 25.36
N LEU A 65 -1.10 23.62 24.34
CA LEU A 65 -0.37 23.98 23.13
C LEU A 65 -1.28 24.74 22.17
N PHE A 66 -0.80 25.89 21.70
CA PHE A 66 -1.47 26.71 20.71
C PHE A 66 -0.66 26.69 19.40
N PHE A 67 -1.36 26.51 18.28
CA PHE A 67 -0.81 26.53 16.93
C PHE A 67 -1.52 27.62 16.13
N GLU A 68 -0.76 28.51 15.52
CA GLU A 68 -1.29 29.65 14.78
C GLU A 68 -1.90 29.22 13.45
N ASN A 69 -1.32 28.18 12.82
CA ASN A 69 -1.78 27.59 11.56
C ASN A 69 -1.37 26.11 11.47
N GLN A 70 -1.79 25.45 10.38
CA GLN A 70 -1.52 24.04 10.14
C GLN A 70 -0.02 23.77 9.85
N GLU A 71 0.69 24.73 9.27
CA GLU A 71 2.12 24.60 8.97
C GLU A 71 2.94 24.54 10.26
N ALA A 72 2.67 25.46 11.21
CA ALA A 72 3.29 25.47 12.53
C ALA A 72 3.02 24.16 13.32
N TYR A 73 1.83 23.60 13.18
CA TYR A 73 1.50 22.30 13.76
C TYR A 73 2.33 21.16 13.17
N GLN A 74 2.52 21.14 11.86
CA GLN A 74 3.32 20.12 11.17
C GLN A 74 4.81 20.23 11.51
N GLU A 75 5.36 21.48 11.48
CA GLU A 75 6.75 21.74 11.85
C GLU A 75 7.05 21.31 13.29
N PHE A 76 6.13 21.58 14.21
CA PHE A 76 6.24 21.15 15.60
C PHE A 76 6.30 19.64 15.74
N ARG A 77 5.46 18.93 15.02
CA ARG A 77 5.43 17.45 15.03
C ARG A 77 6.72 16.85 14.50
N LEU A 78 7.25 17.39 13.42
CA LEU A 78 8.52 16.96 12.83
C LEU A 78 9.69 17.20 13.77
N THR A 79 9.75 18.41 14.36
CA THR A 79 10.86 18.82 15.25
C THR A 79 10.96 17.94 16.51
N TYR A 80 9.82 17.55 17.07
CA TYR A 80 9.78 16.72 18.28
C TYR A 80 9.62 15.22 17.98
N GLU A 81 9.70 14.80 16.71
CA GLU A 81 9.50 13.41 16.29
C GLU A 81 8.22 12.77 16.87
N LEU A 82 7.19 13.57 16.96
CA LEU A 82 5.89 13.14 17.46
C LEU A 82 5.18 12.47 16.29
N GLY A 83 5.35 11.16 16.13
CA GLY A 83 4.64 10.37 15.13
C GLY A 83 3.14 10.71 15.13
N GLU A 84 2.42 10.41 14.04
CA GLU A 84 0.97 10.70 13.98
C GLU A 84 0.28 10.11 15.20
N VAL A 85 -0.11 10.97 16.12
CA VAL A 85 -1.26 10.67 16.95
C VAL A 85 -2.44 10.83 15.97
N TYR A 86 -2.93 9.72 15.43
CA TYR A 86 -4.27 9.71 14.89
C TYR A 86 -5.13 10.35 15.98
N SER A 87 -5.58 11.57 15.74
CA SER A 87 -6.39 12.29 16.73
C SER A 87 -7.63 11.43 16.94
N THR A 88 -7.71 10.80 18.11
CA THR A 88 -8.85 9.95 18.51
C THR A 88 -10.17 10.70 18.44
N THR A 89 -10.16 12.01 18.31
CA THR A 89 -11.33 12.86 18.05
C THR A 89 -11.87 12.77 16.61
N SER A 90 -11.08 12.28 15.63
CA SER A 90 -11.56 12.03 14.25
C SER A 90 -11.90 10.56 13.97
N ILE A 91 -11.54 9.62 14.86
CA ILE A 91 -11.84 8.18 14.73
C ILE A 91 -13.35 7.87 14.96
N SER A 92 -14.21 8.88 14.98
CA SER A 92 -15.66 8.67 15.08
C SER A 92 -16.27 8.08 13.81
N LYS A 93 -15.58 8.14 12.66
CA LYS A 93 -16.00 7.46 11.43
C LYS A 93 -15.49 6.01 11.49
N GLY A 94 -16.41 5.06 11.22
CA GLY A 94 -16.08 3.62 11.24
C GLY A 94 -14.87 3.24 10.40
N ASP A 95 -14.65 3.92 9.27
CA ASP A 95 -13.56 3.65 8.34
C ASP A 95 -12.18 4.04 8.90
N ASP A 96 -12.08 5.17 9.61
CA ASP A 96 -10.83 5.60 10.25
C ASP A 96 -10.41 4.63 11.36
N ARG A 97 -11.39 4.05 12.08
CA ARG A 97 -11.15 3.08 13.13
C ARG A 97 -10.67 1.74 12.57
N LEU A 98 -11.27 1.28 11.46
CA LEU A 98 -10.80 0.08 10.75
C LEU A 98 -9.37 0.25 10.25
N ALA A 99 -9.03 1.41 9.66
CA ALA A 99 -7.68 1.72 9.22
C ALA A 99 -6.67 1.71 10.38
N PHE A 100 -7.03 2.25 11.55
CA PHE A 100 -6.19 2.21 12.74
C PHE A 100 -5.93 0.79 13.22
N ILE A 101 -6.98 -0.04 13.32
CA ILE A 101 -6.87 -1.44 13.75
C ILE A 101 -5.99 -2.22 12.78
N LEU A 102 -6.24 -2.08 11.47
CA LEU A 102 -5.46 -2.74 10.42
C LEU A 102 -4.00 -2.32 10.43
N ASN A 103 -3.72 -1.03 10.62
CA ASN A 103 -2.35 -0.54 10.75
C ASN A 103 -1.62 -1.23 11.91
N LYS A 104 -2.25 -1.26 13.08
CA LYS A 104 -1.68 -1.95 14.25
C LYS A 104 -1.43 -3.44 14.00
N LEU A 105 -2.41 -4.14 13.44
CA LEU A 105 -2.32 -5.59 13.20
C LEU A 105 -1.30 -5.98 12.12
N LEU A 106 -1.06 -5.10 11.14
CA LEU A 106 -0.19 -5.40 10.00
C LEU A 106 1.25 -4.90 10.17
N PHE A 107 1.46 -3.79 10.89
CA PHE A 107 2.79 -3.16 10.99
C PHE A 107 3.46 -3.34 12.36
N GLU A 108 2.73 -3.71 13.41
CA GLU A 108 3.34 -4.02 14.71
C GLU A 108 3.72 -5.52 14.78
N GLN A 109 4.91 -5.81 15.32
CA GLN A 109 5.40 -7.18 15.50
C GLN A 109 4.72 -7.92 16.66
N VAL A 110 4.16 -7.16 17.59
CA VAL A 110 3.56 -7.72 18.81
C VAL A 110 2.06 -7.92 18.64
N PRO A 111 1.53 -9.11 18.98
CA PRO A 111 0.09 -9.32 18.96
C PRO A 111 -0.63 -8.30 19.83
N VAL A 112 -1.73 -7.74 19.34
CA VAL A 112 -2.49 -6.68 20.01
C VAL A 112 -3.51 -7.27 20.96
N LEU A 113 -3.51 -6.84 22.23
CA LEU A 113 -4.53 -7.26 23.17
C LEU A 113 -5.87 -6.57 22.85
N PHE A 114 -6.94 -7.34 22.85
CA PHE A 114 -8.27 -6.84 22.47
C PHE A 114 -8.77 -5.74 23.43
N ASP A 115 -8.48 -5.87 24.71
CA ASP A 115 -8.89 -4.89 25.72
C ASP A 115 -8.08 -3.60 25.61
N ASP A 116 -6.76 -3.71 25.42
CA ASP A 116 -5.92 -2.54 25.21
C ASP A 116 -6.35 -1.74 23.98
N LEU A 117 -6.77 -2.45 22.93
CA LEU A 117 -7.26 -1.82 21.70
C LEU A 117 -8.64 -1.14 21.91
N ALA A 118 -9.53 -1.76 22.71
CA ALA A 118 -10.81 -1.16 23.05
C ALA A 118 -10.63 0.11 23.89
N ASP A 119 -9.70 0.08 24.84
CA ASP A 119 -9.36 1.23 25.68
C ASP A 119 -8.67 2.35 24.87
N GLU A 120 -7.75 1.99 23.97
CA GLU A 120 -7.05 2.94 23.10
C GLU A 120 -7.99 3.65 22.12
N LEU A 121 -8.98 2.93 21.60
CA LEU A 121 -9.98 3.47 20.66
C LEU A 121 -11.19 4.10 21.38
N TYR A 122 -11.27 3.99 22.70
CA TYR A 122 -12.43 4.44 23.49
C TYR A 122 -13.75 3.87 23.02
N VAL A 123 -13.78 2.59 22.66
CA VAL A 123 -14.97 1.89 22.19
C VAL A 123 -15.33 0.70 23.09
N SER A 124 -16.60 0.30 23.03
CA SER A 124 -17.02 -0.91 23.73
C SER A 124 -16.47 -2.17 23.06
N ARG A 125 -16.33 -3.27 23.83
CA ARG A 125 -15.96 -4.59 23.30
C ARG A 125 -16.90 -5.06 22.20
N SER A 126 -18.19 -4.70 22.25
CA SER A 126 -19.18 -5.06 21.21
C SER A 126 -18.93 -4.30 19.92
N THR A 127 -18.59 -3.01 19.99
CA THR A 127 -18.21 -2.21 18.83
C THR A 127 -16.95 -2.74 18.17
N LEU A 128 -15.92 -3.02 18.98
CA LEU A 128 -14.67 -3.58 18.49
C LEU A 128 -14.87 -4.97 17.86
N SER A 129 -15.70 -5.83 18.46
CA SER A 129 -16.05 -7.13 17.87
C SER A 129 -16.73 -7.01 16.51
N HIS A 130 -17.59 -5.98 16.31
CA HIS A 130 -18.20 -5.71 15.03
C HIS A 130 -17.17 -5.27 13.98
N ASP A 131 -16.20 -4.41 14.37
CA ASP A 131 -15.13 -3.98 13.50
C ASP A 131 -14.21 -5.16 13.11
N PHE A 132 -13.87 -6.03 14.06
CA PHE A 132 -13.11 -7.24 13.75
C PHE A 132 -13.85 -8.20 12.82
N LYS A 133 -15.18 -8.25 12.85
CA LYS A 133 -15.96 -9.03 11.88
C LYS A 133 -15.81 -8.48 10.46
N LYS A 134 -15.83 -7.15 10.30
CA LYS A 134 -15.59 -6.51 9.00
C LYS A 134 -14.16 -6.78 8.51
N ILE A 135 -13.16 -6.57 9.38
CA ILE A 135 -11.76 -6.79 9.05
C ILE A 135 -11.50 -8.24 8.62
N ARG A 136 -12.07 -9.24 9.33
CA ARG A 136 -11.95 -10.64 8.93
C ARG A 136 -12.46 -10.89 7.52
N ARG A 137 -13.61 -10.29 7.16
CA ARG A 137 -14.15 -10.42 5.80
C ARG A 137 -13.20 -9.81 4.76
N MET A 138 -12.68 -8.61 5.01
CA MET A 138 -11.72 -7.95 4.10
C MET A 138 -10.44 -8.77 3.94
N LEU A 139 -9.87 -9.26 5.03
CA LEU A 139 -8.65 -10.06 5.03
C LEU A 139 -8.84 -11.43 4.34
N SER A 140 -10.04 -12.04 4.44
CA SER A 140 -10.32 -13.34 3.83
C SER A 140 -10.29 -13.33 2.30
N GLU A 141 -10.48 -12.17 1.67
CA GLU A 141 -10.36 -11.98 0.22
C GLU A 141 -8.89 -12.11 -0.27
N TYR A 142 -7.94 -12.03 0.67
CA TYR A 142 -6.49 -12.14 0.43
C TYR A 142 -5.86 -13.40 1.06
N ASP A 143 -6.65 -14.41 1.40
CA ASP A 143 -6.20 -15.60 2.15
C ASP A 143 -5.54 -15.27 3.50
N LEU A 144 -5.92 -14.15 4.10
CA LEU A 144 -5.46 -13.72 5.41
C LEU A 144 -6.52 -14.00 6.48
N SER A 145 -6.08 -14.31 7.68
CA SER A 145 -6.95 -14.54 8.82
C SER A 145 -6.48 -13.80 10.07
N ILE A 146 -7.41 -13.54 11.00
CA ILE A 146 -7.06 -13.05 12.33
C ILE A 146 -7.05 -14.23 13.30
N GLU A 147 -5.89 -14.49 13.85
CA GLU A 147 -5.71 -15.50 14.88
C GLU A 147 -5.55 -14.86 16.25
N SER A 148 -5.95 -15.62 17.29
CA SER A 148 -5.80 -15.21 18.69
C SER A 148 -4.94 -16.24 19.42
N ARG A 149 -3.94 -15.76 20.14
CA ARG A 149 -3.17 -16.59 21.10
C ARG A 149 -3.57 -16.23 22.52
N ALA A 150 -3.91 -17.24 23.30
CA ALA A 150 -4.28 -17.05 24.70
C ALA A 150 -3.20 -16.24 25.46
N ASN A 151 -3.62 -15.17 26.12
CA ASN A 151 -2.78 -14.23 26.87
C ASN A 151 -1.69 -13.49 26.04
N LYS A 152 -1.71 -13.60 24.72
CA LYS A 152 -0.76 -12.89 23.82
C LYS A 152 -1.44 -11.88 22.91
N GLY A 153 -2.76 -12.01 22.69
CA GLY A 153 -3.50 -11.08 21.83
C GLY A 153 -3.83 -11.65 20.45
N VAL A 154 -4.25 -10.76 19.55
CA VAL A 154 -4.65 -11.04 18.17
C VAL A 154 -3.58 -10.57 17.18
N TYR A 155 -3.43 -11.28 16.07
CA TYR A 155 -2.51 -10.95 15.00
C TYR A 155 -3.05 -11.44 13.64
N VAL A 156 -2.55 -10.88 12.54
CA VAL A 156 -2.88 -11.33 11.18
C VAL A 156 -1.98 -12.49 10.79
N SER A 157 -2.59 -13.63 10.47
CA SER A 157 -1.94 -14.84 9.96
C SER A 157 -2.11 -14.92 8.44
N GLY A 158 -1.11 -15.45 7.75
CA GLY A 158 -1.04 -15.64 6.30
C GLY A 158 0.33 -15.29 5.76
N GLU A 159 0.54 -15.53 4.46
CA GLU A 159 1.81 -15.27 3.79
C GLU A 159 2.11 -13.76 3.73
N GLU A 160 3.39 -13.40 3.84
CA GLU A 160 3.81 -11.99 3.81
C GLU A 160 3.48 -11.32 2.48
N ARG A 161 3.54 -12.05 1.37
CA ARG A 161 3.14 -11.57 0.06
C ARG A 161 1.68 -11.12 0.05
N ASP A 162 0.77 -11.92 0.60
CA ASP A 162 -0.65 -11.65 0.64
C ASP A 162 -0.96 -10.45 1.57
N LYS A 163 -0.22 -10.30 2.66
CA LYS A 163 -0.27 -9.10 3.52
C LYS A 163 0.14 -7.85 2.77
N ARG A 164 1.21 -7.90 1.95
CA ARG A 164 1.63 -6.77 1.13
C ARG A 164 0.61 -6.42 0.05
N CYS A 165 -0.03 -7.42 -0.59
CA CYS A 165 -1.13 -7.17 -1.52
C CYS A 165 -2.27 -6.43 -0.84
N PHE A 166 -2.73 -6.90 0.32
CA PHE A 166 -3.76 -6.23 1.10
C PHE A 166 -3.37 -4.80 1.50
N ILE A 167 -2.13 -4.58 1.95
CA ILE A 167 -1.62 -3.25 2.31
C ILE A 167 -1.63 -2.31 1.11
N MET A 168 -1.20 -2.79 -0.06
CA MET A 168 -1.22 -2.01 -1.29
C MET A 168 -2.64 -1.56 -1.65
N ASP A 169 -3.59 -2.49 -1.65
CA ASP A 169 -4.95 -2.21 -2.08
C ASP A 169 -5.72 -1.36 -1.07
N TYR A 170 -5.58 -1.64 0.22
CA TYR A 170 -6.32 -0.94 1.25
C TYR A 170 -5.76 0.46 1.58
N PHE A 171 -4.44 0.57 1.76
CA PHE A 171 -3.82 1.81 2.23
C PHE A 171 -3.26 2.70 1.12
N LEU A 172 -2.81 2.12 0.00
CA LEU A 172 -1.99 2.82 -0.98
C LEU A 172 -2.72 3.07 -2.32
N SER A 173 -3.74 2.28 -2.67
CA SER A 173 -4.47 2.41 -3.94
C SER A 173 -5.14 3.77 -4.14
N ASN A 174 -5.76 4.32 -3.08
CA ASN A 174 -6.49 5.60 -3.15
C ASN A 174 -5.65 6.84 -2.82
N GLN A 175 -4.50 6.67 -2.18
CA GLN A 175 -3.64 7.79 -1.77
C GLN A 175 -2.54 8.08 -2.77
N PHE A 176 -2.05 7.07 -3.49
CA PHE A 176 -0.90 7.21 -4.37
C PHE A 176 -1.14 8.20 -5.52
N LEU A 177 -2.31 8.16 -6.14
CA LEU A 177 -2.68 9.11 -7.22
C LEU A 177 -2.90 10.54 -6.71
N LYS A 178 -3.34 10.69 -5.45
CA LYS A 178 -3.47 12.01 -4.81
C LYS A 178 -2.14 12.54 -4.28
N THR A 179 -1.16 11.69 -4.10
CA THR A 179 0.08 11.95 -3.35
C THR A 179 1.23 12.38 -4.23
N LEU A 180 1.21 12.09 -5.53
CA LEU A 180 2.15 12.69 -6.49
C LEU A 180 2.00 14.21 -6.60
N HIS A 181 0.87 14.76 -6.14
CA HIS A 181 0.60 16.21 -6.13
C HIS A 181 0.64 16.86 -4.75
N CYS A 182 0.68 16.08 -3.69
CA CYS A 182 0.77 16.56 -2.31
C CYS A 182 1.88 15.82 -1.60
N HIS A 183 2.83 16.52 -0.98
CA HIS A 183 3.87 15.96 -0.12
C HIS A 183 3.32 14.83 0.74
N VAL A 184 3.68 13.57 0.38
CA VAL A 184 3.27 12.39 1.12
C VAL A 184 3.76 12.54 2.54
N GLN A 185 2.84 12.57 3.46
CA GLN A 185 3.19 12.42 4.87
C GLN A 185 3.74 11.00 5.07
N SER A 186 5.01 10.97 5.17
CA SER A 186 6.02 9.95 5.11
C SER A 186 6.05 8.99 6.30
N ASN A 187 4.95 8.68 6.95
CA ASN A 187 4.98 7.74 8.08
C ASN A 187 4.85 6.26 7.66
N PHE A 188 4.47 6.02 6.39
CA PHE A 188 4.41 4.67 5.81
C PHE A 188 5.73 4.23 5.20
N PHE A 189 6.57 5.17 4.75
CA PHE A 189 7.80 4.86 4.05
C PHE A 189 9.03 5.23 4.89
N ASP A 190 10.07 4.48 4.69
CA ASP A 190 11.33 4.70 5.38
C ASP A 190 11.94 6.05 5.03
N GLN A 191 12.35 6.80 6.03
CA GLN A 191 13.00 8.10 5.85
C GLN A 191 14.46 7.99 5.39
N THR A 192 15.04 6.79 5.33
CA THR A 192 16.44 6.60 4.91
C THR A 192 16.64 6.68 3.41
N ILE A 193 15.57 6.47 2.62
CA ILE A 193 15.59 6.58 1.16
C ILE A 193 14.28 7.20 0.69
N SER A 194 14.36 8.20 -0.19
CA SER A 194 13.16 8.84 -0.75
C SER A 194 12.55 8.02 -1.90
N LEU A 195 11.26 8.22 -2.17
CA LEU A 195 10.59 7.58 -3.31
C LEU A 195 11.21 8.01 -4.64
N GLU A 196 11.68 9.26 -4.74
CA GLU A 196 12.36 9.80 -5.91
C GLU A 196 13.69 9.08 -6.15
N GLU A 197 14.43 8.77 -5.09
CA GLU A 197 15.70 8.05 -5.19
C GLU A 197 15.46 6.59 -5.61
N ILE A 198 14.43 5.93 -5.07
CA ILE A 198 14.03 4.59 -5.52
C ILE A 198 13.64 4.62 -7.00
N ALA A 199 12.83 5.62 -7.42
CA ALA A 199 12.40 5.78 -8.80
C ALA A 199 13.58 5.98 -9.75
N ARG A 200 14.56 6.80 -9.35
CA ARG A 200 15.78 7.05 -10.12
C ARG A 200 16.57 5.75 -10.31
N ILE A 201 16.81 4.99 -9.24
CA ILE A 201 17.54 3.72 -9.31
C ILE A 201 16.83 2.72 -10.23
N VAL A 202 15.52 2.56 -10.07
CA VAL A 202 14.70 1.66 -10.91
C VAL A 202 14.77 2.06 -12.38
N LEU A 203 14.63 3.36 -12.68
CA LEU A 203 14.63 3.86 -14.04
C LEU A 203 16.00 3.64 -14.72
N GLU A 204 17.10 3.96 -14.03
CA GLU A 204 18.46 3.79 -14.55
C GLU A 204 18.74 2.31 -14.88
N GLU A 205 18.47 1.39 -13.95
CA GLU A 205 18.74 -0.05 -14.16
C GLU A 205 17.85 -0.65 -15.25
N CYS A 206 16.59 -0.21 -15.37
CA CYS A 206 15.72 -0.65 -16.44
C CYS A 206 16.15 -0.09 -17.80
N GLN A 207 16.59 1.17 -17.88
CA GLN A 207 17.11 1.77 -19.11
C GLN A 207 18.38 1.07 -19.58
N ASP A 208 19.33 0.80 -18.70
CA ASP A 208 20.56 0.08 -19.00
C ASP A 208 20.29 -1.34 -19.53
N ALA A 209 19.25 -1.98 -19.04
CA ALA A 209 18.80 -3.30 -19.50
C ALA A 209 17.85 -3.24 -20.71
N LYS A 210 17.54 -2.02 -21.23
CA LYS A 210 16.57 -1.79 -22.31
C LYS A 210 15.14 -2.28 -22.01
N LEU A 211 14.79 -2.36 -20.72
CA LEU A 211 13.43 -2.66 -20.30
C LEU A 211 12.59 -1.37 -20.35
N LYS A 212 11.52 -1.41 -21.13
CA LYS A 212 10.58 -0.27 -21.22
C LYS A 212 9.50 -0.41 -20.15
N LEU A 213 9.46 0.55 -19.25
CA LEU A 213 8.40 0.69 -18.26
C LEU A 213 7.55 1.92 -18.61
N SER A 214 6.23 1.81 -18.47
CA SER A 214 5.38 3.01 -18.46
C SER A 214 5.54 3.74 -17.12
N ASP A 215 5.23 5.05 -17.09
CA ASP A 215 5.29 5.84 -15.85
C ASP A 215 4.45 5.24 -14.73
N PHE A 216 3.28 4.71 -15.07
CA PHE A 216 2.40 4.03 -14.13
C PHE A 216 3.05 2.77 -13.54
N VAL A 217 3.70 1.96 -14.37
CA VAL A 217 4.40 0.74 -13.93
C VAL A 217 5.59 1.09 -13.05
N LEU A 218 6.35 2.11 -13.42
CA LEU A 218 7.46 2.63 -12.62
C LEU A 218 6.98 3.06 -11.22
N GLN A 219 5.94 3.89 -11.17
CA GLN A 219 5.38 4.38 -9.91
C GLN A 219 4.91 3.25 -9.00
N ASN A 220 4.20 2.28 -9.57
CA ASN A 220 3.70 1.13 -8.81
C ASN A 220 4.85 0.27 -8.27
N LEU A 221 5.89 0.01 -9.08
CA LEU A 221 7.07 -0.74 -8.66
C LEU A 221 7.83 -0.02 -7.52
N VAL A 222 7.97 1.30 -7.61
CA VAL A 222 8.58 2.12 -6.56
C VAL A 222 7.86 1.95 -5.23
N VAL A 223 6.53 1.95 -5.23
CA VAL A 223 5.74 1.76 -3.99
C VAL A 223 5.90 0.35 -3.42
N HIS A 224 5.93 -0.68 -4.27
CA HIS A 224 6.18 -2.06 -3.83
C HIS A 224 7.57 -2.21 -3.19
N ILE A 225 8.60 -1.58 -3.76
CA ILE A 225 9.95 -1.58 -3.19
C ILE A 225 9.99 -0.82 -1.86
N ALA A 226 9.37 0.35 -1.80
CA ALA A 226 9.31 1.14 -0.57
C ALA A 226 8.58 0.39 0.56
N LEU A 227 7.47 -0.29 0.24
CA LEU A 227 6.77 -1.15 1.19
C LEU A 227 7.65 -2.32 1.63
N ALA A 228 8.38 -2.96 0.72
CA ALA A 228 9.31 -4.04 1.06
C ALA A 228 10.37 -3.60 2.07
N ILE A 229 10.96 -2.41 1.89
CA ILE A 229 11.94 -1.84 2.83
C ILE A 229 11.34 -1.71 4.23
N VAL A 230 10.16 -1.12 4.35
CA VAL A 230 9.46 -0.94 5.64
C VAL A 230 9.16 -2.29 6.30
N ARG A 231 8.67 -3.24 5.52
CA ARG A 231 8.31 -4.58 6.02
C ARG A 231 9.53 -5.35 6.52
N ILE A 232 10.64 -5.34 5.77
CA ILE A 232 11.88 -6.01 6.16
C ILE A 232 12.46 -5.37 7.42
N LYS A 233 12.52 -4.04 7.50
CA LYS A 233 12.97 -3.33 8.72
C LYS A 233 12.13 -3.67 9.94
N SER A 234 10.84 -3.93 9.73
CA SER A 234 9.93 -4.41 10.78
C SER A 234 10.02 -5.92 11.00
N GLY A 235 10.98 -6.64 10.40
CA GLY A 235 11.19 -8.08 10.60
C GLY A 235 10.18 -8.97 9.87
N PHE A 236 9.46 -8.44 8.89
CA PHE A 236 8.50 -9.20 8.07
C PHE A 236 9.12 -9.53 6.71
N GLU A 237 9.51 -10.77 6.52
CA GLU A 237 10.17 -11.25 5.32
C GLU A 237 9.29 -12.24 4.54
N ILE A 238 9.39 -12.21 3.22
CA ILE A 238 8.79 -13.25 2.36
C ILE A 238 9.60 -14.53 2.52
N LYS A 239 8.96 -15.62 2.98
CA LYS A 239 9.64 -16.89 3.23
C LYS A 239 9.58 -17.84 2.04
N ASN A 240 8.45 -17.88 1.36
CA ASN A 240 8.19 -18.79 0.25
C ASN A 240 7.64 -18.04 -0.96
N LEU A 241 8.32 -18.14 -2.10
CA LEU A 241 7.78 -17.80 -3.41
C LEU A 241 7.74 -19.08 -4.23
N SER A 242 6.54 -19.50 -4.61
CA SER A 242 6.30 -20.74 -5.35
C SER A 242 6.75 -20.67 -6.81
N CYS A 243 7.59 -19.71 -7.18
CA CYS A 243 8.01 -19.50 -8.55
C CYS A 243 9.46 -19.95 -8.75
N GLN A 244 9.67 -20.98 -9.57
CA GLN A 244 11.01 -21.35 -10.02
C GLN A 244 11.45 -20.35 -11.09
N MET A 245 12.19 -19.34 -10.68
CA MET A 245 12.76 -18.36 -11.60
C MET A 245 14.10 -18.83 -12.16
N SER A 246 14.29 -18.72 -13.47
CA SER A 246 15.57 -18.96 -14.09
C SER A 246 16.58 -17.87 -13.68
N ASN A 247 17.81 -18.27 -13.34
CA ASN A 247 18.87 -17.32 -12.96
C ASN A 247 19.37 -16.44 -14.13
N ASN A 248 18.91 -16.72 -15.35
CA ASN A 248 19.37 -16.04 -16.57
C ASN A 248 18.40 -14.97 -17.07
N ASP A 249 17.23 -14.80 -16.44
CA ASP A 249 16.25 -13.83 -16.88
C ASP A 249 16.74 -12.39 -16.69
N THR A 250 16.53 -11.55 -17.70
CA THR A 250 16.96 -10.14 -17.69
C THR A 250 16.35 -9.39 -16.51
N GLU A 251 15.07 -9.60 -16.26
CA GLU A 251 14.32 -8.97 -15.19
C GLU A 251 14.87 -9.34 -13.81
N ARG A 252 15.31 -10.58 -13.61
CA ARG A 252 15.92 -11.01 -12.35
C ARG A 252 17.29 -10.37 -12.12
N LYS A 253 18.08 -10.20 -13.17
CA LYS A 253 19.36 -9.46 -13.11
C LYS A 253 19.13 -8.00 -12.77
N VAL A 254 18.12 -7.38 -13.36
CA VAL A 254 17.74 -5.99 -13.08
C VAL A 254 17.22 -5.86 -11.65
N ALA A 255 16.31 -6.72 -11.20
CA ALA A 255 15.82 -6.73 -9.82
C ALA A 255 16.97 -6.83 -8.80
N LYS A 256 17.94 -7.73 -9.06
CA LYS A 256 19.12 -7.89 -8.22
C LYS A 256 19.96 -6.61 -8.15
N LYS A 257 20.18 -5.92 -9.27
CA LYS A 257 20.95 -4.66 -9.32
C LYS A 257 20.20 -3.54 -8.59
N ILE A 258 18.90 -3.41 -8.84
CA ILE A 258 18.05 -2.44 -8.14
C ILE A 258 18.16 -2.61 -6.63
N LEU A 259 17.93 -3.82 -6.12
CA LEU A 259 17.98 -4.09 -4.69
C LEU A 259 19.39 -3.94 -4.10
N ALA A 260 20.45 -4.26 -4.85
CA ALA A 260 21.82 -4.04 -4.40
C ALA A 260 22.12 -2.53 -4.19
N ARG A 261 21.74 -1.68 -5.16
CA ARG A 261 21.92 -0.22 -5.03
C ARG A 261 21.06 0.37 -3.91
N ILE A 262 19.82 -0.11 -3.76
CA ILE A 262 18.96 0.32 -2.66
C ILE A 262 19.53 -0.11 -1.31
N SER A 263 20.12 -1.31 -1.23
CA SER A 263 20.79 -1.81 -0.03
C SER A 263 21.93 -0.87 0.40
N GLU A 264 22.75 -0.40 -0.55
CA GLU A 264 23.84 0.55 -0.29
C GLU A 264 23.34 1.88 0.28
N VAL A 265 22.24 2.42 -0.27
CA VAL A 265 21.66 3.72 0.14
C VAL A 265 20.91 3.61 1.46
N SER A 266 20.09 2.57 1.62
CA SER A 266 19.19 2.40 2.78
C SER A 266 19.86 1.68 3.97
N ASN A 267 21.06 1.13 3.76
CA ASN A 267 21.75 0.25 4.72
C ASN A 267 20.88 -0.93 5.18
N GLN A 268 20.07 -1.49 4.24
CA GLN A 268 19.16 -2.59 4.48
C GLN A 268 19.53 -3.77 3.59
N GLU A 269 19.79 -4.94 4.19
CA GLU A 269 19.97 -6.19 3.43
C GLU A 269 18.64 -6.76 2.95
N PHE A 270 18.62 -7.29 1.72
CA PHE A 270 17.45 -7.90 1.12
C PHE A 270 17.67 -9.43 0.96
N PRO A 271 16.77 -10.26 1.53
CA PRO A 271 16.77 -11.69 1.27
C PRO A 271 16.57 -12.01 -0.22
N VAL A 272 17.02 -13.19 -0.66
CA VAL A 272 16.91 -13.63 -2.07
C VAL A 272 15.46 -13.65 -2.55
N GLN A 273 14.52 -13.95 -1.67
CA GLN A 273 13.08 -13.95 -1.96
C GLN A 273 12.55 -12.58 -2.37
N GLU A 274 13.16 -11.49 -1.90
CA GLU A 274 12.80 -10.13 -2.34
C GLU A 274 13.24 -9.87 -3.78
N ILE A 275 14.37 -10.43 -4.21
CA ILE A 275 14.79 -10.34 -5.61
C ILE A 275 13.74 -11.01 -6.49
N ASP A 276 13.26 -12.19 -6.10
CA ASP A 276 12.26 -12.93 -6.84
C ASP A 276 10.89 -12.20 -6.82
N TYR A 277 10.53 -11.58 -5.70
CA TYR A 277 9.32 -10.74 -5.59
C TYR A 277 9.37 -9.54 -6.54
N ILE A 278 10.47 -8.79 -6.56
CA ILE A 278 10.63 -7.64 -7.48
C ILE A 278 10.72 -8.12 -8.94
N THR A 279 11.35 -9.27 -9.20
CA THR A 279 11.37 -9.88 -10.53
C THR A 279 9.97 -10.16 -11.05
N LEU A 280 9.08 -10.73 -10.21
CA LEU A 280 7.68 -10.95 -10.57
C LEU A 280 6.97 -9.64 -10.94
N HIS A 281 7.21 -8.57 -10.20
CA HIS A 281 6.64 -7.27 -10.53
C HIS A 281 7.19 -6.69 -11.84
N LEU A 282 8.47 -6.88 -12.14
CA LEU A 282 9.04 -6.51 -13.43
C LEU A 282 8.43 -7.31 -14.58
N LEU A 283 8.36 -8.64 -14.45
CA LEU A 283 7.77 -9.52 -15.46
C LEU A 283 6.29 -9.23 -15.70
N ALA A 284 5.54 -9.05 -14.63
CA ALA A 284 4.09 -8.79 -14.70
C ALA A 284 3.73 -7.44 -15.32
N LYS A 285 4.67 -6.51 -15.39
CA LYS A 285 4.45 -5.10 -15.76
C LYS A 285 5.35 -4.63 -16.92
N SER A 286 6.40 -5.37 -17.29
CA SER A 286 7.18 -5.09 -18.48
C SER A 286 6.41 -5.55 -19.73
N GLN A 287 6.52 -4.80 -20.83
CA GLN A 287 6.11 -5.33 -22.12
C GLN A 287 7.08 -6.47 -22.49
N LEU A 288 6.55 -7.69 -22.53
CA LEU A 288 7.32 -8.92 -22.68
C LEU A 288 8.41 -8.83 -23.76
N SER A 289 9.64 -9.00 -23.35
CA SER A 289 10.66 -9.59 -24.20
C SER A 289 10.34 -11.08 -24.42
N GLN A 290 10.39 -11.54 -25.60
CA GLN A 290 9.76 -12.68 -26.26
C GLN A 290 9.85 -14.10 -25.66
N GLU A 291 10.34 -14.34 -24.45
CA GLU A 291 10.62 -15.72 -23.97
C GLU A 291 10.26 -15.99 -22.49
N THR A 292 9.24 -15.34 -21.94
CA THR A 292 8.82 -15.65 -20.58
C THR A 292 8.05 -16.97 -20.57
N GLN A 293 8.47 -17.92 -19.73
CA GLN A 293 7.78 -19.20 -19.49
C GLN A 293 6.43 -18.95 -18.78
N THR A 294 5.41 -18.56 -19.53
CA THR A 294 4.03 -18.69 -19.08
C THR A 294 3.61 -20.16 -19.20
N LYS A 295 2.70 -20.61 -18.30
CA LYS A 295 2.11 -21.97 -18.39
C LYS A 295 1.41 -22.22 -19.72
N ILE A 296 1.06 -21.17 -20.44
CA ILE A 296 0.30 -21.16 -21.69
C ILE A 296 1.15 -20.48 -22.75
N SER A 297 1.28 -21.07 -23.92
CA SER A 297 1.99 -20.48 -25.06
C SER A 297 1.18 -19.35 -25.71
N LYS A 298 1.86 -18.46 -26.47
CA LYS A 298 1.19 -17.43 -27.26
C LYS A 298 0.13 -18.00 -28.20
N GLU A 299 0.43 -19.13 -28.80
CA GLU A 299 -0.44 -19.83 -29.74
C GLU A 299 -1.70 -20.38 -29.07
N GLU A 300 -1.56 -20.91 -27.87
CA GLU A 300 -2.69 -21.37 -27.05
C GLU A 300 -3.56 -20.21 -26.61
N MET A 301 -2.96 -19.12 -26.12
CA MET A 301 -3.69 -17.90 -25.75
C MET A 301 -4.46 -17.33 -26.97
N LYS A 302 -3.82 -17.25 -28.12
CA LYS A 302 -4.46 -16.81 -29.39
C LYS A 302 -5.64 -17.70 -29.75
N ARG A 303 -5.45 -19.02 -29.67
CA ARG A 303 -6.50 -19.99 -29.99
C ARG A 303 -7.70 -19.83 -29.06
N SER A 304 -7.47 -19.75 -27.76
CA SER A 304 -8.51 -19.54 -26.76
C SER A 304 -9.30 -18.25 -27.01
N LEU A 305 -8.60 -17.16 -27.30
CA LEU A 305 -9.20 -15.86 -27.59
C LEU A 305 -10.08 -15.89 -28.84
N VAL A 306 -9.56 -16.44 -29.97
CA VAL A 306 -10.30 -16.55 -31.23
C VAL A 306 -11.53 -17.46 -31.08
N GLN A 307 -11.41 -18.59 -30.39
CA GLN A 307 -12.54 -19.48 -30.11
C GLN A 307 -13.61 -18.75 -29.27
N THR A 308 -13.21 -17.92 -28.32
CA THR A 308 -14.15 -17.13 -27.50
C THR A 308 -14.87 -16.09 -28.35
N PHE A 309 -14.19 -15.38 -29.27
CA PHE A 309 -14.82 -14.42 -30.17
C PHE A 309 -15.88 -15.11 -31.06
N GLN A 310 -15.60 -16.31 -31.56
CA GLN A 310 -16.53 -17.09 -32.36
C GLN A 310 -17.73 -17.57 -31.55
N ALA A 311 -17.47 -18.10 -30.34
CA ALA A 311 -18.51 -18.61 -29.45
C ALA A 311 -19.51 -17.52 -29.00
N LEU A 312 -19.03 -16.29 -28.82
CA LEU A 312 -19.85 -15.14 -28.43
C LEU A 312 -20.45 -14.39 -29.66
N GLY A 313 -20.20 -14.84 -30.88
CA GLY A 313 -20.70 -14.19 -32.11
C GLY A 313 -20.08 -12.80 -32.37
N LEU A 314 -19.00 -12.47 -31.66
CA LEU A 314 -18.36 -11.15 -31.79
C LEU A 314 -17.59 -11.02 -33.12
N ASP A 315 -17.15 -12.13 -33.68
CA ASP A 315 -16.42 -12.13 -34.94
C ASP A 315 -17.29 -11.80 -36.14
N ASP A 316 -18.59 -12.13 -36.06
CA ASP A 316 -19.58 -11.78 -37.10
C ASP A 316 -19.86 -10.27 -37.13
N ILE A 317 -19.71 -9.59 -35.99
CA ILE A 317 -20.00 -8.16 -35.84
C ILE A 317 -18.73 -7.32 -36.00
N TYR A 318 -17.67 -7.73 -35.31
CA TYR A 318 -16.46 -6.92 -35.16
C TYR A 318 -15.26 -7.48 -35.89
N HIS A 319 -15.31 -8.67 -36.50
CA HIS A 319 -14.18 -9.33 -37.20
C HIS A 319 -12.85 -9.28 -36.40
N PHE A 320 -12.89 -9.41 -35.07
CA PHE A 320 -11.73 -9.26 -34.19
C PHE A 320 -10.64 -10.29 -34.49
N SER A 321 -11.00 -11.48 -34.92
CA SER A 321 -10.04 -12.54 -35.27
C SER A 321 -9.16 -12.20 -36.48
N SER A 322 -9.58 -11.24 -37.31
CA SER A 322 -8.81 -10.76 -38.49
C SER A 322 -7.98 -9.52 -38.17
N ASP A 323 -8.19 -8.86 -37.03
CA ASP A 323 -7.44 -7.67 -36.62
C ASP A 323 -6.11 -8.06 -35.97
N PHE A 324 -5.05 -8.10 -36.79
CA PHE A 324 -3.71 -8.48 -36.34
C PHE A 324 -3.20 -7.58 -35.21
N GLN A 325 -3.42 -6.26 -35.28
CA GLN A 325 -2.93 -5.32 -34.28
C GLN A 325 -3.67 -5.50 -32.94
N LEU A 326 -4.97 -5.75 -32.97
CA LEU A 326 -5.74 -6.08 -31.78
C LEU A 326 -5.25 -7.37 -31.15
N LEU A 327 -5.11 -8.43 -31.94
CA LEU A 327 -4.68 -9.75 -31.45
C LEU A 327 -3.30 -9.70 -30.81
N GLU A 328 -2.31 -9.07 -31.43
CA GLU A 328 -0.96 -8.96 -30.87
C GLU A 328 -0.97 -8.17 -29.54
N GLY A 329 -1.70 -7.06 -29.48
CA GLY A 329 -1.85 -6.27 -28.26
C GLY A 329 -2.55 -7.05 -27.14
N LEU A 330 -3.68 -7.71 -27.45
CA LEU A 330 -4.44 -8.51 -26.48
C LEU A 330 -3.63 -9.70 -26.00
N ILE A 331 -3.01 -10.50 -26.87
CA ILE A 331 -2.22 -11.67 -26.47
C ILE A 331 -1.12 -11.26 -25.51
N THR A 332 -0.38 -10.19 -25.84
CA THR A 332 0.67 -9.67 -24.95
C THR A 332 0.13 -9.27 -23.60
N HIS A 333 -1.01 -8.57 -23.57
CA HIS A 333 -1.66 -8.14 -22.31
C HIS A 333 -2.16 -9.34 -21.51
N LEU A 334 -2.85 -10.29 -22.14
CA LEU A 334 -3.42 -11.47 -21.48
C LEU A 334 -2.35 -12.40 -20.89
N MET A 335 -1.19 -12.51 -21.55
CA MET A 335 -0.06 -13.27 -20.99
C MET A 335 0.51 -12.59 -19.73
N THR A 336 0.61 -11.26 -19.71
CA THR A 336 1.02 -10.53 -18.50
C THR A 336 -0.06 -10.59 -17.42
N LEU A 337 -1.34 -10.55 -17.78
CA LEU A 337 -2.46 -10.77 -16.87
C LEU A 337 -2.37 -12.14 -16.20
N GLN A 338 -2.07 -13.20 -16.98
CA GLN A 338 -1.89 -14.56 -16.42
C GLN A 338 -0.78 -14.57 -15.36
N ILE A 339 0.37 -13.94 -15.62
CA ILE A 339 1.46 -13.84 -14.65
C ILE A 339 1.00 -13.11 -13.37
N ARG A 340 0.25 -12.00 -13.51
CA ARG A 340 -0.27 -11.26 -12.37
C ARG A 340 -1.24 -12.09 -11.53
N LEU A 341 -2.17 -12.80 -12.16
CA LEU A 341 -3.13 -13.67 -11.48
C LEU A 341 -2.43 -14.82 -10.75
N ASP A 342 -1.51 -15.52 -11.42
CA ASP A 342 -0.73 -16.62 -10.81
C ASP A 342 0.14 -16.12 -9.64
N SER A 343 0.65 -14.90 -9.73
CA SER A 343 1.51 -14.28 -8.72
C SER A 343 0.75 -13.43 -7.70
N ARG A 344 -0.58 -13.32 -7.82
CA ARG A 344 -1.44 -12.44 -6.99
C ARG A 344 -0.96 -11.00 -6.95
N ILE A 345 -0.50 -10.51 -8.09
CA ILE A 345 -0.09 -9.11 -8.26
C ILE A 345 -1.31 -8.32 -8.71
N THR A 346 -1.66 -7.29 -7.95
CA THR A 346 -2.74 -6.37 -8.28
C THR A 346 -2.23 -5.20 -9.14
N LEU A 347 -3.07 -4.74 -10.05
CA LEU A 347 -2.80 -3.59 -10.89
C LEU A 347 -3.95 -2.59 -10.73
N ASN A 348 -3.66 -1.40 -10.26
CA ASN A 348 -4.63 -0.32 -10.16
C ASN A 348 -4.76 0.42 -11.49
N ASN A 349 -5.99 0.67 -11.92
CA ASN A 349 -6.30 1.41 -13.13
C ASN A 349 -7.03 2.73 -12.80
N PRO A 350 -6.39 3.89 -12.97
CA PRO A 350 -7.04 5.17 -12.68
C PRO A 350 -8.22 5.48 -13.60
N LEU A 351 -8.34 4.77 -14.74
CA LEU A 351 -9.39 4.97 -15.73
C LEU A 351 -10.60 4.04 -15.55
N VAL A 352 -10.62 3.17 -14.54
CA VAL A 352 -11.68 2.16 -14.36
C VAL A 352 -13.08 2.79 -14.31
N ASP A 353 -13.24 3.87 -13.53
CA ASP A 353 -14.53 4.56 -13.40
C ASP A 353 -14.94 5.26 -14.70
N GLU A 354 -13.97 5.83 -15.42
CA GLU A 354 -14.20 6.47 -16.71
C GLU A 354 -14.61 5.45 -17.78
N VAL A 355 -13.90 4.33 -17.87
CA VAL A 355 -14.22 3.24 -18.80
C VAL A 355 -15.59 2.66 -18.51
N LYS A 356 -15.94 2.38 -17.25
CA LYS A 356 -17.26 1.89 -16.86
C LYS A 356 -18.39 2.88 -17.18
N LYS A 357 -18.13 4.19 -17.00
CA LYS A 357 -19.14 5.23 -17.21
C LYS A 357 -19.37 5.55 -18.69
N ASN A 358 -18.29 5.70 -19.46
CA ASN A 358 -18.35 6.21 -20.81
C ASN A 358 -18.37 5.09 -21.87
N TYR A 359 -17.89 3.89 -21.53
CA TYR A 359 -17.74 2.75 -22.42
C TYR A 359 -18.25 1.45 -21.78
N SER A 360 -19.39 1.53 -21.11
CA SER A 360 -20.01 0.41 -20.37
C SER A 360 -20.15 -0.84 -21.22
N ASP A 361 -20.61 -0.69 -22.48
CA ASP A 361 -20.85 -1.82 -23.38
C ASP A 361 -19.56 -2.57 -23.70
N ILE A 362 -18.47 -1.83 -23.93
CA ILE A 362 -17.14 -2.42 -24.16
C ILE A 362 -16.62 -3.07 -22.90
N PHE A 363 -16.82 -2.46 -21.74
CA PHE A 363 -16.42 -3.02 -20.46
C PHE A 363 -17.11 -4.36 -20.19
N PHE A 364 -18.43 -4.43 -20.35
CA PHE A 364 -19.19 -5.67 -20.15
C PHE A 364 -18.88 -6.74 -21.20
N MET A 365 -18.72 -6.36 -22.48
CA MET A 365 -18.25 -7.26 -23.53
C MET A 365 -16.88 -7.85 -23.18
N THR A 366 -15.95 -7.03 -22.71
CA THR A 366 -14.60 -7.48 -22.30
C THR A 366 -14.68 -8.45 -21.15
N LYS A 367 -15.52 -8.14 -20.14
CA LYS A 367 -15.77 -9.02 -19.00
C LYS A 367 -16.28 -10.37 -19.45
N GLU A 368 -17.28 -10.40 -20.32
CA GLU A 368 -17.85 -11.62 -20.87
C GLU A 368 -16.83 -12.45 -21.67
N ILE A 369 -15.96 -11.78 -22.46
CA ILE A 369 -14.87 -12.46 -23.17
C ILE A 369 -13.93 -13.15 -22.17
N LEU A 370 -13.46 -12.42 -21.14
CA LEU A 370 -12.51 -12.95 -20.17
C LEU A 370 -13.11 -14.11 -19.35
N GLU A 371 -14.37 -14.01 -18.92
CA GLU A 371 -15.07 -15.05 -18.18
C GLU A 371 -15.31 -16.31 -18.99
N ASN A 372 -15.46 -16.20 -20.32
CA ASN A 372 -15.65 -17.33 -21.24
C ASN A 372 -14.34 -17.94 -21.79
N MET A 373 -13.20 -17.28 -21.59
CA MET A 373 -11.92 -17.89 -21.93
C MET A 373 -11.58 -19.01 -20.95
N GLU A 374 -11.26 -20.20 -21.46
CA GLU A 374 -10.89 -21.37 -20.64
C GLU A 374 -9.77 -21.04 -19.64
N THR A 375 -8.82 -20.21 -20.06
CA THR A 375 -7.68 -19.76 -19.28
C THR A 375 -8.08 -19.03 -18.00
N PHE A 376 -9.17 -18.26 -18.02
CA PHE A 376 -9.57 -17.39 -16.94
C PHE A 376 -10.91 -17.77 -16.29
N SER A 377 -11.58 -18.82 -16.77
CA SER A 377 -12.95 -19.18 -16.38
C SER A 377 -13.14 -19.50 -14.89
N GLN A 378 -12.07 -19.81 -14.16
CA GLN A 378 -12.11 -20.12 -12.73
C GLN A 378 -11.46 -19.04 -11.84
N VAL A 379 -11.09 -17.91 -12.43
CA VAL A 379 -10.37 -16.83 -11.72
C VAL A 379 -11.22 -15.57 -11.70
N SER A 380 -11.31 -14.93 -10.55
CA SER A 380 -11.93 -13.59 -10.44
C SER A 380 -10.95 -12.53 -10.96
N ILE A 381 -11.32 -11.85 -12.03
CA ILE A 381 -10.54 -10.76 -12.61
C ILE A 381 -11.08 -9.44 -12.07
N SER A 382 -10.20 -8.57 -11.61
CA SER A 382 -10.58 -7.27 -11.08
C SER A 382 -11.11 -6.33 -12.17
N ASP A 383 -11.94 -5.38 -11.78
CA ASP A 383 -12.46 -4.36 -12.70
C ASP A 383 -11.34 -3.49 -13.32
N ASP A 384 -10.24 -3.32 -12.61
CA ASP A 384 -9.05 -2.62 -13.09
C ASP A 384 -8.43 -3.31 -14.30
N GLU A 385 -8.29 -4.63 -14.23
CA GLU A 385 -7.75 -5.44 -15.34
C GLU A 385 -8.72 -5.49 -16.52
N ILE A 386 -10.02 -5.66 -16.24
CA ILE A 386 -11.06 -5.62 -17.29
C ILE A 386 -11.01 -4.29 -18.03
N ALA A 387 -10.90 -3.17 -17.31
CA ALA A 387 -10.81 -1.85 -17.91
C ALA A 387 -9.56 -1.68 -18.79
N TYR A 388 -8.40 -2.21 -18.37
CA TYR A 388 -7.20 -2.19 -19.22
C TYR A 388 -7.37 -3.00 -20.51
N VAL A 389 -7.95 -4.20 -20.42
CA VAL A 389 -8.22 -5.03 -21.61
C VAL A 389 -9.25 -4.34 -22.51
N SER A 390 -10.24 -3.65 -21.94
CA SER A 390 -11.26 -2.91 -22.68
C SER A 390 -10.67 -1.82 -23.60
N LEU A 391 -9.56 -1.19 -23.19
CA LEU A 391 -8.88 -0.17 -24.00
C LEU A 391 -8.37 -0.72 -25.34
N HIS A 392 -7.97 -2.01 -25.40
CA HIS A 392 -7.57 -2.65 -26.64
C HIS A 392 -8.73 -2.79 -27.61
N PHE A 393 -9.92 -3.20 -27.12
CA PHE A 393 -11.12 -3.30 -27.92
C PHE A 393 -11.61 -1.92 -28.38
N LEU A 394 -11.59 -0.94 -27.48
CA LEU A 394 -11.95 0.43 -27.79
C LEU A 394 -11.08 0.97 -28.95
N ALA A 395 -9.77 0.84 -28.83
CA ALA A 395 -8.85 1.27 -29.89
C ALA A 395 -9.06 0.52 -31.21
N ALA A 396 -9.47 -0.74 -31.19
CA ALA A 396 -9.77 -1.51 -32.40
C ALA A 396 -11.07 -1.05 -33.06
N ILE A 397 -12.09 -0.73 -32.26
CA ILE A 397 -13.39 -0.25 -32.76
C ILE A 397 -13.27 1.16 -33.34
N GLU A 398 -12.49 2.05 -32.68
CA GLU A 398 -12.24 3.42 -33.14
C GLU A 398 -11.40 3.49 -34.44
N ARG A 399 -10.59 2.48 -34.75
CA ARG A 399 -9.80 2.41 -35.99
C ARG A 399 -10.63 2.03 -37.24
N ARG A 400 -11.85 1.60 -37.08
CA ARG A 400 -12.77 1.20 -38.17
C ARG A 400 -13.66 2.32 -38.62
#